data_88d70133a34eb8cbe4c593f51b4ad6eb
#
_entry.id   88d70133a34eb8cbe4c593f51b4ad6eb
#
_cell.length_a   1.000
_cell.length_b   1.000
_cell.length_c   1.000
_cell.angle_alpha   90.00
_cell.angle_beta   90.00
_cell.angle_gamma   90.00
#
_symmetry.space_group_name_H-M   'P 1'
#
loop_
_entity.id
_entity.type
_entity.pdbx_description
1 polymer ?
#
loop_
_entity_poly.entity_id
_entity_poly.type
_entity_poly.pdbx_seq_one_letter_code
_entity_poly.pdbx_strand_id
1 'polypeptide(L)'
;MVGAFSHLDTAAGQSLAGEGISRLEQARSLPYRDLMAKAEKSTKASKPSTKGKKQSKAAGKSKARAKLSPRRLLRRWLGRATLGFLVVTLLPILLFSVINPPTTHTIWSEYRRLGDVDREWVPIEHIAPALGRSVVAAEDARFCQHWGLDAQAIRAAIADGGQRGGSTISQQVVKNVFLWQGRSWFRKALETLMTPMVEAVWTKRRILEVYLNVAEMGEGVFGAEAAARHYFGVGPDELSRRQAALLATVLPNPKERSAAKPTAFMRKRAAQIMDGAATIRADGRAACFED
;
A
#
# COMPACT_ATOMS: atom_id res chain seq x y z
N MET A 1 42.02 28.24 24.30
CA MET A 1 41.09 29.18 24.93
C MET A 1 39.75 28.49 24.92
N VAL A 2 39.36 27.68 25.91
CA VAL A 2 38.95 27.92 27.30
C VAL A 2 37.73 28.84 27.39
N GLY A 3 36.62 28.28 27.91
CA GLY A 3 35.41 28.91 28.40
C GLY A 3 34.17 28.09 28.03
N ALA A 4 33.69 27.09 28.72
CA ALA A 4 33.07 26.98 30.06
C ALA A 4 31.88 27.95 30.25
N PHE A 5 30.64 27.37 30.18
CA PHE A 5 29.54 27.77 31.06
C PHE A 5 28.58 26.60 31.24
N SER A 6 28.50 26.20 32.41
CA SER A 6 27.81 25.27 33.24
C SER A 6 26.47 25.84 33.75
N HIS A 7 25.57 24.90 34.10
CA HIS A 7 24.50 24.95 35.11
C HIS A 7 23.31 25.88 34.96
N LEU A 8 22.19 25.26 35.15
CA LEU A 8 20.88 25.55 35.80
C LEU A 8 19.77 24.96 34.94
N ASP A 9 18.75 24.16 35.33
CA ASP A 9 18.19 23.92 36.65
C ASP A 9 17.40 22.60 36.63
N THR A 10 17.64 21.82 37.65
CA THR A 10 16.79 20.69 38.04
C THR A 10 15.79 21.22 39.07
N ALA A 11 14.52 21.32 38.75
CA ALA A 11 13.42 21.33 39.73
C ALA A 11 12.06 21.59 39.06
N ALA A 12 11.32 20.54 38.70
CA ALA A 12 9.84 20.48 38.68
C ALA A 12 9.41 19.09 38.21
N GLY A 13 9.42 18.12 39.11
CA GLY A 13 9.01 16.73 38.76
C GLY A 13 8.72 15.86 39.97
N GLN A 14 8.34 16.46 41.09
CA GLN A 14 7.92 15.69 42.27
C GLN A 14 6.75 16.37 42.95
N SER A 15 5.54 16.19 42.45
CA SER A 15 4.31 16.40 43.23
C SER A 15 3.07 15.99 42.42
N LEU A 16 2.87 14.71 42.16
CA LEU A 16 1.58 14.13 41.73
C LEU A 16 1.49 12.61 41.98
N ALA A 17 2.42 12.03 42.78
CA ALA A 17 2.40 10.59 43.10
C ALA A 17 1.86 10.26 44.51
N GLY A 18 1.34 11.23 45.28
CA GLY A 18 0.94 11.07 46.68
C GLY A 18 -0.51 10.83 46.97
N GLU A 19 -1.44 11.12 46.08
CA GLU A 19 -2.89 11.08 46.40
C GLU A 19 -3.65 9.86 45.87
N GLY A 20 -3.02 8.98 45.09
CA GLY A 20 -3.70 7.79 44.55
C GLY A 20 -3.68 6.55 45.42
N ILE A 21 -2.83 6.51 46.46
CA ILE A 21 -2.60 5.27 47.25
C ILE A 21 -3.49 5.24 48.53
N SER A 22 -3.94 6.40 49.03
CA SER A 22 -4.77 6.46 50.26
C SER A 22 -6.22 6.05 50.12
N ARG A 23 -6.77 5.96 48.90
CA ARG A 23 -8.16 5.53 48.64
C ARG A 23 -8.38 4.04 48.45
N LEU A 24 -7.33 3.25 48.28
CA LEU A 24 -7.43 1.79 48.10
C LEU A 24 -7.25 1.00 49.40
N GLU A 25 -6.78 1.61 50.44
CA GLU A 25 -6.62 0.94 51.74
C GLU A 25 -7.84 1.03 52.65
N GLN A 26 -8.79 1.91 52.38
CA GLN A 26 -10.02 2.08 53.18
C GLN A 26 -11.17 1.15 52.81
N ALA A 27 -11.07 0.34 51.78
CA ALA A 27 -12.09 -0.61 51.35
C ALA A 27 -11.91 -2.06 51.85
N ARG A 28 -10.96 -2.31 52.79
CA ARG A 28 -10.59 -3.68 53.23
C ARG A 28 -11.00 -4.06 54.63
N SER A 29 -11.85 -3.27 55.31
CA SER A 29 -12.25 -3.59 56.68
C SER A 29 -13.79 -3.55 56.89
N LEU A 30 -14.52 -4.43 56.24
CA LEU A 30 -15.86 -4.79 56.68
C LEU A 30 -15.95 -6.30 56.88
N PRO A 31 -16.35 -6.75 58.05
CA PRO A 31 -16.37 -8.18 58.38
C PRO A 31 -17.53 -8.91 57.67
N TYR A 32 -17.20 -10.02 57.08
CA TYR A 32 -18.01 -10.98 56.33
C TYR A 32 -19.29 -11.48 57.08
N ARG A 33 -19.52 -11.06 58.33
CA ARG A 33 -20.59 -11.57 59.21
C ARG A 33 -21.97 -10.90 58.99
N ASP A 34 -22.03 -9.75 58.35
CA ASP A 34 -23.29 -9.01 58.21
C ASP A 34 -24.07 -9.29 56.91
N LEU A 35 -23.50 -10.00 56.00
CA LEU A 35 -24.16 -10.38 54.74
C LEU A 35 -25.02 -11.65 54.84
N MET A 36 -24.81 -12.50 55.86
CA MET A 36 -25.58 -13.73 56.03
C MET A 36 -26.82 -13.57 56.91
N ALA A 37 -26.95 -12.46 57.69
CA ALA A 37 -28.10 -12.24 58.56
C ALA A 37 -29.33 -11.67 57.82
N LYS A 38 -29.22 -11.29 56.57
CA LYS A 38 -30.33 -10.67 55.77
C LYS A 38 -31.04 -11.68 54.86
N ALA A 39 -30.53 -12.89 54.72
CA ALA A 39 -31.12 -13.93 53.85
C ALA A 39 -32.12 -14.88 54.59
N GLU A 40 -32.16 -14.81 55.92
CA GLU A 40 -32.94 -15.82 56.72
C GLU A 40 -34.30 -15.33 57.23
N LYS A 41 -34.76 -14.13 56.91
CA LYS A 41 -36.06 -13.57 57.38
C LYS A 41 -37.17 -13.50 56.35
N SER A 42 -37.07 -14.18 55.22
CA SER A 42 -38.12 -14.14 54.18
C SER A 42 -38.77 -15.52 53.88
N THR A 43 -38.83 -16.43 54.86
CA THR A 43 -39.56 -17.69 54.69
C THR A 43 -40.43 -17.98 55.92
N LYS A 44 -41.58 -17.33 56.04
CA LYS A 44 -42.74 -17.91 56.75
C LYS A 44 -44.05 -17.15 56.45
N ALA A 45 -45.05 -17.97 56.11
CA ALA A 45 -46.49 -17.74 56.06
C ALA A 45 -47.04 -17.08 54.79
N SER A 46 -47.84 -17.73 53.93
CA SER A 46 -49.16 -18.25 54.27
C SER A 46 -49.74 -19.11 53.12
N LYS A 47 -50.45 -20.22 53.42
CA LYS A 47 -51.33 -21.02 52.54
C LYS A 47 -52.78 -20.64 52.84
N PRO A 48 -53.80 -21.17 52.10
CA PRO A 48 -54.16 -21.08 50.69
C PRO A 48 -55.59 -20.52 50.49
N SER A 49 -55.94 -20.09 49.27
CA SER A 49 -57.34 -20.00 48.85
C SER A 49 -57.49 -20.33 47.35
N THR A 50 -58.22 -21.38 47.15
CA THR A 50 -58.71 -21.90 45.86
C THR A 50 -59.75 -20.93 45.26
N LYS A 51 -59.54 -20.53 43.98
CA LYS A 51 -60.65 -20.34 43.02
C LYS A 51 -60.06 -20.33 41.59
N GLY A 52 -60.53 -21.28 40.81
CA GLY A 52 -60.10 -21.46 39.45
C GLY A 52 -60.51 -20.36 38.52
N LYS A 53 -59.59 -20.03 37.63
CA LYS A 53 -59.91 -19.30 36.41
C LYS A 53 -59.03 -19.87 35.28
N LYS A 54 -59.73 -20.51 34.36
CA LYS A 54 -59.12 -20.96 33.11
C LYS A 54 -58.47 -19.79 32.42
N GLN A 55 -57.16 -19.76 32.36
CA GLN A 55 -56.42 -18.89 31.48
C GLN A 55 -55.82 -19.72 30.32
N SER A 56 -56.28 -19.40 29.14
CA SER A 56 -55.79 -19.88 27.85
C SER A 56 -54.26 -19.72 27.78
N LYS A 57 -53.57 -20.86 27.56
CA LYS A 57 -52.16 -20.91 27.22
C LYS A 57 -51.96 -20.27 25.82
N ALA A 58 -51.70 -19.01 25.75
CA ALA A 58 -51.04 -18.41 24.61
C ALA A 58 -49.61 -18.98 24.61
N ALA A 59 -49.37 -20.00 23.78
CA ALA A 59 -48.03 -20.51 23.55
C ALA A 59 -47.16 -19.47 22.82
N GLY A 60 -46.51 -18.62 23.61
CA GLY A 60 -45.44 -17.77 23.12
C GLY A 60 -44.34 -18.68 22.57
N LYS A 61 -44.31 -18.86 21.25
CA LYS A 61 -43.18 -19.49 20.55
C LYS A 61 -41.97 -18.57 20.79
N SER A 62 -41.23 -18.80 21.86
CA SER A 62 -39.89 -18.24 21.98
C SER A 62 -39.10 -18.84 20.83
N LYS A 63 -38.80 -18.02 19.82
CA LYS A 63 -37.83 -18.38 18.77
C LYS A 63 -36.51 -18.63 19.48
N ALA A 64 -36.24 -19.87 19.84
CA ALA A 64 -34.94 -20.29 20.32
C ALA A 64 -33.93 -19.87 19.23
N ARG A 65 -33.10 -18.85 19.51
CA ARG A 65 -31.98 -18.48 18.64
C ARG A 65 -31.09 -19.71 18.51
N ALA A 66 -31.24 -20.44 17.40
CA ALA A 66 -30.40 -21.58 17.07
C ALA A 66 -28.95 -21.15 17.18
N LYS A 67 -28.23 -21.69 18.17
CA LYS A 67 -26.79 -21.46 18.32
C LYS A 67 -26.14 -22.05 17.06
N LEU A 68 -25.65 -21.15 16.19
CA LEU A 68 -24.94 -21.55 14.97
C LEU A 68 -23.73 -22.40 15.38
N SER A 69 -23.56 -23.57 14.76
CA SER A 69 -22.38 -24.37 14.99
C SER A 69 -21.12 -23.60 14.69
N PRO A 70 -20.01 -23.74 15.47
CA PRO A 70 -18.79 -22.96 15.29
C PRO A 70 -18.23 -23.05 13.88
N ARG A 71 -18.41 -24.19 13.19
CA ARG A 71 -18.03 -24.37 11.78
C ARG A 71 -18.84 -23.48 10.83
N ARG A 72 -20.15 -23.30 11.05
CA ARG A 72 -20.99 -22.40 10.24
C ARG A 72 -20.64 -20.93 10.48
N LEU A 73 -20.31 -20.58 11.72
CA LEU A 73 -19.86 -19.24 12.08
C LEU A 73 -18.52 -18.92 11.41
N LEU A 74 -17.54 -19.83 11.50
CA LEU A 74 -16.24 -19.71 10.85
C LEU A 74 -16.37 -19.53 9.33
N ARG A 75 -17.17 -20.37 8.66
CA ARG A 75 -17.42 -20.21 7.20
C ARG A 75 -18.03 -18.87 6.84
N ARG A 76 -18.95 -18.33 7.66
CA ARG A 76 -19.55 -17.01 7.44
C ARG A 76 -18.52 -15.89 7.59
N TRP A 77 -17.65 -15.98 8.60
CA TRP A 77 -16.59 -15.01 8.81
C TRP A 77 -15.53 -15.06 7.71
N LEU A 78 -15.10 -16.26 7.33
CA LEU A 78 -14.19 -16.44 6.19
C LEU A 78 -14.79 -15.89 4.89
N GLY A 79 -16.05 -16.20 4.59
CA GLY A 79 -16.73 -15.68 3.41
C GLY A 79 -16.82 -14.14 3.41
N ARG A 80 -17.14 -13.53 4.57
CA ARG A 80 -17.15 -12.06 4.69
C ARG A 80 -15.76 -11.45 4.57
N ALA A 81 -14.76 -12.06 5.17
CA ALA A 81 -13.37 -11.62 5.07
C ALA A 81 -12.86 -11.71 3.62
N THR A 82 -13.15 -12.82 2.92
CA THR A 82 -12.80 -12.97 1.50
C THR A 82 -13.52 -11.94 0.63
N LEU A 83 -14.83 -11.77 0.84
CA LEU A 83 -15.59 -10.76 0.11
C LEU A 83 -15.06 -9.34 0.39
N GLY A 84 -14.79 -9.00 1.65
CA GLY A 84 -14.20 -7.72 2.03
C GLY A 84 -12.83 -7.50 1.39
N PHE A 85 -11.97 -8.52 1.39
CA PHE A 85 -10.67 -8.48 0.70
C PHE A 85 -10.84 -8.24 -0.80
N LEU A 86 -11.74 -8.97 -1.46
CA LEU A 86 -12.01 -8.78 -2.89
C LEU A 86 -12.54 -7.38 -3.20
N VAL A 87 -13.46 -6.86 -2.40
CA VAL A 87 -13.96 -5.49 -2.59
C VAL A 87 -12.86 -4.46 -2.41
N VAL A 88 -12.07 -4.55 -1.34
CA VAL A 88 -10.97 -3.62 -1.06
C VAL A 88 -9.89 -3.66 -2.14
N THR A 89 -9.65 -4.81 -2.77
CA THR A 89 -8.64 -4.94 -3.84
C THR A 89 -9.19 -4.60 -5.22
N LEU A 90 -10.36 -5.13 -5.59
CA LEU A 90 -10.90 -4.97 -6.94
C LEU A 90 -11.48 -3.58 -7.19
N LEU A 91 -12.12 -2.97 -6.18
CA LEU A 91 -12.74 -1.66 -6.36
C LEU A 91 -11.73 -0.57 -6.74
N PRO A 92 -10.58 -0.40 -6.07
CA PRO A 92 -9.55 0.54 -6.52
C PRO A 92 -8.95 0.16 -7.89
N ILE A 93 -8.77 -1.13 -8.20
CA ILE A 93 -8.29 -1.57 -9.52
C ILE A 93 -9.26 -1.12 -10.61
N LEU A 94 -10.56 -1.36 -10.44
CA LEU A 94 -11.60 -0.91 -11.38
C LEU A 94 -11.66 0.61 -11.47
N LEU A 95 -11.60 1.31 -10.34
CA LEU A 95 -11.65 2.76 -10.29
C LEU A 95 -10.45 3.40 -11.03
N PHE A 96 -9.24 2.95 -10.76
CA PHE A 96 -8.03 3.52 -11.34
C PHE A 96 -7.74 3.03 -12.77
N SER A 97 -8.57 2.15 -13.33
CA SER A 97 -8.53 1.88 -14.77
C SER A 97 -8.96 3.09 -15.60
N VAL A 98 -9.78 3.99 -15.03
CA VAL A 98 -10.35 5.17 -15.72
C VAL A 98 -10.05 6.49 -15.00
N ILE A 99 -9.87 6.46 -13.69
CA ILE A 99 -9.57 7.65 -12.87
C ILE A 99 -8.09 7.61 -12.46
N ASN A 100 -7.43 8.76 -12.50
CA ASN A 100 -6.04 8.86 -12.09
C ASN A 100 -5.92 8.75 -10.57
N PRO A 101 -4.98 7.94 -10.04
CA PRO A 101 -4.74 7.87 -8.60
C PRO A 101 -4.40 9.26 -8.03
N PRO A 102 -5.18 9.81 -7.10
CA PRO A 102 -4.94 11.16 -6.56
C PRO A 102 -3.65 11.21 -5.74
N THR A 103 -3.28 10.11 -5.11
CA THR A 103 -2.00 9.90 -4.43
C THR A 103 -1.74 8.40 -4.30
N THR A 104 -0.52 8.04 -3.93
CA THR A 104 -0.14 6.65 -3.63
C THR A 104 0.51 6.59 -2.25
N HIS A 105 0.58 5.39 -1.66
CA HIS A 105 1.27 5.22 -0.37
C HIS A 105 2.73 5.72 -0.45
N THR A 106 3.42 5.48 -1.55
CA THR A 106 4.81 5.92 -1.76
C THR A 106 4.91 7.44 -1.77
N ILE A 107 4.09 8.12 -2.59
CA ILE A 107 4.06 9.57 -2.70
C ILE A 107 3.71 10.19 -1.34
N TRP A 108 2.68 9.66 -0.65
CA TRP A 108 2.27 10.13 0.66
C TRP A 108 3.37 9.96 1.71
N SER A 109 4.09 8.83 1.71
CA SER A 109 5.18 8.57 2.66
C SER A 109 6.38 9.49 2.44
N GLU A 110 6.72 9.77 1.17
CA GLU A 110 7.80 10.72 0.83
C GLU A 110 7.40 12.17 1.17
N TYR A 111 6.16 12.56 0.89
CA TYR A 111 5.62 13.85 1.33
C TYR A 111 5.73 14.02 2.86
N ARG A 112 5.39 12.98 3.63
CA ARG A 112 5.54 12.99 5.09
C ARG A 112 6.99 13.09 5.54
N ARG A 113 7.92 12.56 4.77
CA ARG A 113 9.36 12.56 5.08
C ARG A 113 10.04 13.88 4.71
N LEU A 114 9.69 14.44 3.55
CA LEU A 114 10.37 15.60 2.97
C LEU A 114 9.66 16.93 3.26
N GLY A 115 8.36 16.87 3.59
CA GLY A 115 7.50 18.05 3.73
C GLY A 115 6.87 18.53 2.42
N ASP A 116 7.47 18.19 1.28
CA ASP A 116 6.97 18.47 -0.06
C ASP A 116 7.44 17.42 -1.06
N VAL A 117 6.71 17.26 -2.19
CA VAL A 117 7.06 16.40 -3.32
C VAL A 117 6.62 17.06 -4.63
N ASP A 118 7.47 16.98 -5.64
CA ASP A 118 7.16 17.47 -6.98
C ASP A 118 6.43 16.37 -7.77
N ARG A 119 5.20 16.66 -8.20
CA ARG A 119 4.34 15.74 -8.91
C ARG A 119 3.26 16.46 -9.70
N GLU A 120 3.21 16.20 -10.99
CA GLU A 120 2.12 16.61 -11.86
C GLU A 120 1.71 15.45 -12.75
N TRP A 121 0.40 15.20 -12.89
CA TRP A 121 -0.11 14.13 -13.75
C TRP A 121 -0.19 14.60 -15.19
N VAL A 122 0.39 13.81 -16.09
CA VAL A 122 0.33 14.07 -17.54
C VAL A 122 -0.23 12.85 -18.26
N PRO A 123 -1.25 13.03 -19.15
CA PRO A 123 -1.72 11.96 -20.02
C PRO A 123 -0.58 11.43 -20.90
N ILE A 124 -0.63 10.15 -21.24
CA ILE A 124 0.47 9.49 -21.99
C ILE A 124 0.69 10.11 -23.38
N GLU A 125 -0.36 10.72 -23.96
CA GLU A 125 -0.31 11.46 -25.22
C GLU A 125 0.60 12.69 -25.18
N HIS A 126 0.81 13.24 -23.99
CA HIS A 126 1.65 14.43 -23.73
C HIS A 126 3.02 14.02 -23.15
N ILE A 127 3.39 12.75 -23.25
CA ILE A 127 4.71 12.24 -22.90
C ILE A 127 5.43 11.78 -24.16
N ALA A 128 6.66 12.22 -24.37
CA ALA A 128 7.43 11.78 -25.51
C ALA A 128 7.45 10.24 -25.61
N PRO A 129 7.07 9.64 -26.74
CA PRO A 129 7.09 8.17 -26.93
C PRO A 129 8.46 7.55 -26.65
N ALA A 130 9.52 8.34 -26.80
CA ALA A 130 10.87 7.94 -26.44
C ALA A 130 11.01 7.55 -24.96
N LEU A 131 10.27 8.21 -24.03
CA LEU A 131 10.33 7.88 -22.61
C LEU A 131 9.66 6.53 -22.33
N GLY A 132 8.45 6.32 -22.85
CA GLY A 132 7.76 5.03 -22.70
C GLY A 132 8.60 3.86 -23.20
N ARG A 133 9.16 3.97 -24.42
CA ARG A 133 10.06 2.95 -24.99
C ARG A 133 11.33 2.75 -24.16
N SER A 134 11.94 3.82 -23.66
CA SER A 134 13.15 3.73 -22.83
C SER A 134 12.89 3.03 -21.51
N VAL A 135 11.76 3.33 -20.88
CA VAL A 135 11.33 2.68 -19.63
C VAL A 135 11.05 1.20 -19.88
N VAL A 136 10.31 0.87 -20.93
CA VAL A 136 10.03 -0.53 -21.30
C VAL A 136 11.34 -1.27 -21.62
N ALA A 137 12.26 -0.67 -22.38
CA ALA A 137 13.56 -1.28 -22.69
C ALA A 137 14.44 -1.49 -21.45
N ALA A 138 14.34 -0.60 -20.45
CA ALA A 138 15.16 -0.65 -19.24
C ALA A 138 14.64 -1.66 -18.21
N GLU A 139 13.32 -1.68 -17.99
CA GLU A 139 12.66 -2.35 -16.88
C GLU A 139 11.95 -3.65 -17.30
N ASP A 140 11.40 -3.69 -18.53
CA ASP A 140 10.53 -4.79 -18.95
C ASP A 140 10.47 -4.92 -20.50
N ALA A 141 11.56 -5.32 -21.10
CA ALA A 141 11.70 -5.35 -22.55
C ALA A 141 10.67 -6.24 -23.29
N ARG A 142 9.91 -7.06 -22.57
CA ARG A 142 8.84 -7.93 -23.09
C ARG A 142 7.44 -7.55 -22.58
N PHE A 143 7.25 -6.31 -22.18
CA PHE A 143 6.05 -5.80 -21.56
C PHE A 143 4.76 -6.18 -22.31
N CYS A 144 4.76 -6.12 -23.65
CA CYS A 144 3.61 -6.52 -24.48
C CYS A 144 3.45 -8.04 -24.65
N GLN A 145 4.40 -8.86 -24.19
CA GLN A 145 4.45 -10.30 -24.46
C GLN A 145 4.05 -11.18 -23.27
N HIS A 146 3.76 -10.59 -22.13
CA HIS A 146 3.35 -11.31 -20.93
C HIS A 146 2.17 -10.65 -20.23
N TRP A 147 1.53 -11.39 -19.36
CA TRP A 147 0.38 -10.96 -18.57
C TRP A 147 0.80 -10.62 -17.12
N GLY A 148 1.57 -9.56 -17.02
CA GLY A 148 2.01 -8.99 -15.73
C GLY A 148 3.18 -9.71 -15.06
N LEU A 149 3.40 -10.99 -15.35
CA LEU A 149 4.50 -11.77 -14.82
C LEU A 149 5.35 -12.33 -15.97
N ASP A 150 6.61 -11.93 -16.02
CA ASP A 150 7.57 -12.45 -17.00
C ASP A 150 8.29 -13.68 -16.47
N ALA A 151 7.76 -14.87 -16.79
CA ALA A 151 8.34 -16.14 -16.33
C ALA A 151 9.76 -16.39 -16.85
N GLN A 152 10.13 -15.84 -18.02
CA GLN A 152 11.49 -16.00 -18.55
C GLN A 152 12.45 -15.05 -17.80
N ALA A 153 12.05 -13.80 -17.56
CA ALA A 153 12.86 -12.86 -16.76
C ALA A 153 13.05 -13.37 -15.32
N ILE A 154 12.03 -13.94 -14.72
CA ILE A 154 12.11 -14.58 -13.39
C ILE A 154 13.09 -15.74 -13.39
N ARG A 155 13.03 -16.64 -14.38
CA ARG A 155 13.98 -17.76 -14.50
C ARG A 155 15.41 -17.27 -14.72
N ALA A 156 15.61 -16.27 -15.58
CA ALA A 156 16.92 -15.67 -15.82
C ALA A 156 17.47 -15.00 -14.54
N ALA A 157 16.65 -14.28 -13.79
CA ALA A 157 17.05 -13.67 -12.53
C ALA A 157 17.45 -14.71 -11.47
N ILE A 158 16.74 -15.84 -11.40
CA ILE A 158 17.10 -16.96 -10.50
C ILE A 158 18.44 -17.58 -10.93
N ALA A 159 18.64 -17.81 -12.23
CA ALA A 159 19.88 -18.38 -12.78
C ALA A 159 21.11 -17.48 -12.53
N ASP A 160 20.92 -16.15 -12.55
CA ASP A 160 21.96 -15.15 -12.25
C ASP A 160 22.18 -14.93 -10.74
N GLY A 161 21.59 -15.75 -9.86
CA GLY A 161 21.70 -15.58 -8.39
C GLY A 161 20.99 -14.34 -7.84
N GLY A 162 19.96 -13.83 -8.55
CA GLY A 162 19.14 -12.69 -8.10
C GLY A 162 19.78 -11.31 -8.35
N GLN A 163 20.86 -11.23 -9.12
CA GLN A 163 21.53 -9.96 -9.42
C GLN A 163 20.76 -9.09 -10.41
N ARG A 164 19.93 -9.68 -11.26
CA ARG A 164 19.01 -8.96 -12.15
C ARG A 164 17.64 -8.79 -11.52
N GLY A 165 17.03 -7.62 -11.71
CA GLY A 165 15.62 -7.39 -11.34
C GLY A 165 14.71 -8.24 -12.24
N GLY A 166 13.86 -9.06 -11.61
CA GLY A 166 12.86 -9.87 -12.32
C GLY A 166 11.44 -9.33 -12.19
N SER A 167 11.26 -8.09 -11.73
CA SER A 167 9.94 -7.47 -11.57
C SER A 167 9.54 -6.70 -12.83
N THR A 168 8.32 -6.90 -13.29
CA THR A 168 7.75 -6.23 -14.47
C THR A 168 7.23 -4.82 -14.14
N ILE A 169 6.95 -4.02 -15.18
CA ILE A 169 6.29 -2.71 -15.02
C ILE A 169 4.94 -2.87 -14.29
N SER A 170 4.14 -3.88 -14.66
CA SER A 170 2.84 -4.14 -14.01
C SER A 170 2.98 -4.44 -12.52
N GLN A 171 3.98 -5.22 -12.12
CA GLN A 171 4.29 -5.46 -10.70
C GLN A 171 4.73 -4.17 -9.98
N GLN A 172 5.51 -3.32 -10.66
CA GLN A 172 5.94 -2.05 -10.09
C GLN A 172 4.76 -1.08 -9.93
N VAL A 173 3.81 -1.05 -10.88
CA VAL A 173 2.56 -0.30 -10.75
C VAL A 173 1.74 -0.78 -9.55
N VAL A 174 1.53 -2.09 -9.43
CA VAL A 174 0.82 -2.67 -8.27
C VAL A 174 1.49 -2.26 -6.95
N LYS A 175 2.81 -2.39 -6.88
CA LYS A 175 3.57 -1.98 -5.71
C LYS A 175 3.40 -0.49 -5.38
N ASN A 176 3.56 0.37 -6.38
CA ASN A 176 3.58 1.82 -6.16
C ASN A 176 2.20 2.41 -5.88
N VAL A 177 1.14 1.86 -6.51
CA VAL A 177 -0.23 2.39 -6.40
C VAL A 177 -0.99 1.80 -5.21
N PHE A 178 -0.91 0.48 -5.00
CA PHE A 178 -1.79 -0.23 -4.07
C PHE A 178 -1.10 -0.74 -2.80
N LEU A 179 0.25 -0.80 -2.79
CA LEU A 179 1.00 -1.39 -1.70
C LEU A 179 1.97 -0.37 -1.08
N TRP A 180 2.76 -0.83 -0.12
CA TRP A 180 3.75 -0.01 0.59
C TRP A 180 5.17 -0.34 0.15
N GLN A 181 6.12 0.55 0.45
CA GLN A 181 7.54 0.34 0.18
C GLN A 181 8.17 -0.58 1.25
N GLY A 182 9.34 -1.11 0.94
CA GLY A 182 10.11 -1.99 1.82
C GLY A 182 10.15 -3.44 1.35
N ARG A 183 11.05 -4.22 1.95
CA ARG A 183 11.25 -5.65 1.63
C ARG A 183 10.39 -6.50 2.57
N SER A 184 9.35 -7.12 2.04
CA SER A 184 8.47 -8.03 2.77
C SER A 184 7.97 -9.12 1.83
N TRP A 185 8.10 -10.38 2.24
CA TRP A 185 7.55 -11.52 1.51
C TRP A 185 6.04 -11.45 1.38
N PHE A 186 5.36 -10.98 2.42
CA PHE A 186 3.91 -10.80 2.40
C PHE A 186 3.48 -9.76 1.35
N ARG A 187 4.16 -8.60 1.31
CA ARG A 187 3.91 -7.60 0.29
C ARG A 187 4.18 -8.15 -1.12
N LYS A 188 5.28 -8.90 -1.32
CA LYS A 188 5.59 -9.49 -2.62
C LYS A 188 4.55 -10.53 -3.06
N ALA A 189 4.00 -11.30 -2.12
CA ALA A 189 2.91 -12.22 -2.40
C ALA A 189 1.64 -11.46 -2.84
N LEU A 190 1.27 -10.37 -2.16
CA LEU A 190 0.15 -9.51 -2.57
C LEU A 190 0.39 -8.88 -3.94
N GLU A 191 1.58 -8.37 -4.21
CA GLU A 191 1.99 -7.83 -5.50
C GLU A 191 1.79 -8.86 -6.63
N THR A 192 2.27 -10.09 -6.41
CA THR A 192 2.13 -11.18 -7.38
C THR A 192 0.67 -11.58 -7.60
N LEU A 193 -0.15 -11.57 -6.55
CA LEU A 193 -1.59 -11.89 -6.63
C LEU A 193 -2.39 -10.79 -7.34
N MET A 194 -2.08 -9.52 -7.08
CA MET A 194 -2.83 -8.39 -7.65
C MET A 194 -2.41 -8.07 -9.08
N THR A 195 -1.19 -8.40 -9.50
CA THR A 195 -0.69 -8.09 -10.84
C THR A 195 -1.57 -8.64 -11.96
N PRO A 196 -1.97 -9.93 -11.98
CA PRO A 196 -2.88 -10.43 -13.00
C PRO A 196 -4.29 -9.79 -12.92
N MET A 197 -4.72 -9.31 -11.76
CA MET A 197 -6.00 -8.60 -11.64
C MET A 197 -5.93 -7.23 -12.33
N VAL A 198 -4.82 -6.52 -12.19
CA VAL A 198 -4.59 -5.25 -12.90
C VAL A 198 -4.53 -5.50 -14.40
N GLU A 199 -3.77 -6.50 -14.87
CA GLU A 199 -3.67 -6.85 -16.29
C GLU A 199 -5.00 -7.30 -16.92
N ALA A 200 -5.90 -7.88 -16.13
CA ALA A 200 -7.24 -8.27 -16.61
C ALA A 200 -8.16 -7.07 -16.85
N VAL A 201 -7.90 -5.93 -16.20
CA VAL A 201 -8.77 -4.75 -16.21
C VAL A 201 -8.15 -3.58 -16.98
N TRP A 202 -6.83 -3.40 -16.87
CA TRP A 202 -6.12 -2.26 -17.46
C TRP A 202 -5.47 -2.64 -18.78
N THR A 203 -5.52 -1.75 -19.76
CA THR A 203 -4.70 -1.89 -20.98
C THR A 203 -3.21 -1.68 -20.65
N LYS A 204 -2.32 -2.23 -21.46
CA LYS A 204 -0.88 -1.99 -21.34
C LYS A 204 -0.53 -0.50 -21.40
N ARG A 205 -1.22 0.24 -22.25
CA ARG A 205 -1.12 1.71 -22.35
C ARG A 205 -1.45 2.37 -21.01
N ARG A 206 -2.56 1.98 -20.37
CA ARG A 206 -2.94 2.51 -19.05
C ARG A 206 -1.94 2.14 -17.95
N ILE A 207 -1.44 0.93 -17.94
CA ILE A 207 -0.42 0.49 -16.98
C ILE A 207 0.84 1.35 -17.12
N LEU A 208 1.31 1.57 -18.36
CA LEU A 208 2.49 2.40 -18.60
C LEU A 208 2.23 3.88 -18.27
N GLU A 209 1.07 4.42 -18.60
CA GLU A 209 0.68 5.78 -18.23
C GLU A 209 0.75 5.99 -16.72
N VAL A 210 0.12 5.10 -15.95
CA VAL A 210 0.16 5.18 -14.49
C VAL A 210 1.60 5.04 -13.99
N TYR A 211 2.38 4.11 -14.53
CA TYR A 211 3.78 3.96 -14.17
C TYR A 211 4.57 5.26 -14.34
N LEU A 212 4.46 5.88 -15.52
CA LEU A 212 5.17 7.12 -15.88
C LEU A 212 4.74 8.33 -15.03
N ASN A 213 3.62 8.24 -14.33
CA ASN A 213 3.10 9.30 -13.46
C ASN A 213 3.32 9.06 -11.95
N VAL A 214 3.59 7.80 -11.54
CA VAL A 214 3.74 7.47 -10.10
C VAL A 214 5.13 6.96 -9.72
N ALA A 215 5.99 6.69 -10.70
CA ALA A 215 7.36 6.25 -10.43
C ALA A 215 8.18 7.41 -9.86
N GLU A 216 8.93 7.16 -8.78
CA GLU A 216 9.92 8.09 -8.27
C GLU A 216 11.11 8.11 -9.24
N MET A 217 11.44 9.29 -9.75
CA MET A 217 12.53 9.53 -10.71
C MET A 217 13.66 10.43 -10.14
N GLY A 218 13.51 10.85 -8.90
CA GLY A 218 14.44 11.59 -8.09
C GLY A 218 13.93 11.62 -6.66
N GLU A 219 14.73 12.05 -5.69
CA GLU A 219 14.25 12.21 -4.33
C GLU A 219 13.10 13.20 -4.25
N GLY A 220 11.88 12.70 -3.96
CA GLY A 220 10.67 13.53 -3.93
C GLY A 220 10.15 13.97 -5.31
N VAL A 221 10.75 13.50 -6.42
CA VAL A 221 10.34 13.82 -7.80
C VAL A 221 9.58 12.64 -8.39
N PHE A 222 8.30 12.82 -8.64
CA PHE A 222 7.40 11.76 -9.10
C PHE A 222 6.81 12.03 -10.48
N GLY A 223 6.99 11.08 -11.38
CA GLY A 223 6.42 11.11 -12.72
C GLY A 223 7.25 11.83 -13.76
N ALA A 224 6.80 11.71 -15.02
CA ALA A 224 7.52 12.19 -16.19
C ALA A 224 7.62 13.71 -16.25
N GLU A 225 6.54 14.44 -15.90
CA GLU A 225 6.48 15.90 -15.92
C GLU A 225 7.50 16.49 -14.94
N ALA A 226 7.36 16.12 -13.64
CA ALA A 226 8.27 16.61 -12.62
C ALA A 226 9.73 16.25 -12.94
N ALA A 227 10.00 15.06 -13.44
CA ALA A 227 11.35 14.63 -13.79
C ALA A 227 11.93 15.38 -15.00
N ALA A 228 11.14 15.63 -16.05
CA ALA A 228 11.57 16.37 -17.22
C ALA A 228 11.95 17.82 -16.88
N ARG A 229 11.11 18.48 -16.08
CA ARG A 229 11.39 19.84 -15.59
C ARG A 229 12.57 19.88 -14.63
N HIS A 230 12.59 18.99 -13.65
CA HIS A 230 13.63 18.95 -12.62
C HIS A 230 15.04 18.73 -13.21
N TYR A 231 15.18 17.81 -14.14
CA TYR A 231 16.51 17.45 -14.66
C TYR A 231 16.92 18.21 -15.90
N PHE A 232 15.97 18.67 -16.73
CA PHE A 232 16.27 19.21 -18.06
C PHE A 232 15.59 20.55 -18.36
N GLY A 233 14.64 21.00 -17.51
CA GLY A 233 13.92 22.26 -17.72
C GLY A 233 13.01 22.26 -18.94
N VAL A 234 12.58 21.06 -19.42
CA VAL A 234 11.70 20.90 -20.60
C VAL A 234 10.39 20.19 -20.21
N GLY A 235 9.40 20.25 -21.09
CA GLY A 235 8.19 19.45 -20.96
C GLY A 235 8.45 17.95 -21.20
N PRO A 236 7.58 17.05 -20.72
CA PRO A 236 7.73 15.61 -20.91
C PRO A 236 7.56 15.18 -22.37
N ASP A 237 6.87 15.95 -23.19
CA ASP A 237 6.70 15.77 -24.64
C ASP A 237 7.95 16.21 -25.44
N GLU A 238 8.76 17.12 -24.88
CA GLU A 238 9.99 17.65 -25.48
C GLU A 238 11.24 16.78 -25.19
N LEU A 239 11.10 15.71 -24.42
CA LEU A 239 12.22 14.85 -24.06
C LEU A 239 12.89 14.23 -25.30
N SER A 240 14.15 14.54 -25.53
CA SER A 240 14.96 13.84 -26.52
C SER A 240 15.17 12.36 -26.16
N ARG A 241 15.51 11.51 -27.12
CA ARG A 241 15.81 10.09 -26.89
C ARG A 241 16.87 9.87 -25.81
N ARG A 242 17.88 10.72 -25.78
CA ARG A 242 18.97 10.66 -24.79
C ARG A 242 18.47 11.05 -23.38
N GLN A 243 17.68 12.10 -23.23
CA GLN A 243 17.10 12.52 -21.96
C GLN A 243 16.14 11.44 -21.43
N ALA A 244 15.27 10.90 -22.28
CA ALA A 244 14.38 9.79 -21.97
C ALA A 244 15.14 8.55 -21.46
N ALA A 245 16.21 8.17 -22.13
CA ALA A 245 17.06 7.04 -21.71
C ALA A 245 17.79 7.33 -20.39
N LEU A 246 18.22 8.57 -20.15
CA LEU A 246 18.84 8.95 -18.89
C LEU A 246 17.83 8.89 -17.73
N LEU A 247 16.58 9.34 -17.91
CA LEU A 247 15.51 9.15 -16.91
C LEU A 247 15.29 7.67 -16.61
N ALA A 248 15.25 6.81 -17.64
CA ALA A 248 15.11 5.37 -17.41
C ALA A 248 16.30 4.76 -16.63
N THR A 249 17.50 5.34 -16.68
CA THR A 249 18.64 4.85 -15.88
C THR A 249 18.53 5.21 -14.40
N VAL A 250 17.70 6.18 -14.05
CA VAL A 250 17.51 6.62 -12.66
C VAL A 250 16.62 5.66 -11.89
N LEU A 251 15.60 5.09 -12.52
CA LEU A 251 14.53 4.28 -11.91
C LEU A 251 14.96 3.22 -10.89
N PRO A 252 16.07 2.46 -11.09
CA PRO A 252 16.48 1.45 -10.11
C PRO A 252 16.94 2.03 -8.77
N ASN A 253 17.40 3.28 -8.75
CA ASN A 253 17.85 3.96 -7.53
C ASN A 253 17.69 5.49 -7.65
N PRO A 254 16.46 6.01 -7.60
CA PRO A 254 16.15 7.39 -7.90
C PRO A 254 16.70 8.39 -6.89
N LYS A 255 16.96 7.97 -5.65
CA LYS A 255 17.47 8.85 -4.59
C LYS A 255 18.97 9.10 -4.68
N GLU A 256 19.71 8.26 -5.39
CA GLU A 256 21.18 8.37 -5.51
C GLU A 256 21.64 8.72 -6.93
N ARG A 257 20.76 8.54 -7.94
CA ARG A 257 21.09 8.80 -9.34
C ARG A 257 20.50 10.11 -9.81
N SER A 258 21.27 10.85 -10.63
CA SER A 258 20.80 12.10 -11.23
C SER A 258 20.92 12.03 -12.76
N ALA A 259 19.81 12.27 -13.45
CA ALA A 259 19.79 12.33 -14.91
C ALA A 259 20.49 13.60 -15.45
N ALA A 260 20.52 14.70 -14.66
CA ALA A 260 21.24 15.92 -15.03
C ALA A 260 22.77 15.78 -14.90
N LYS A 261 23.24 14.94 -13.94
CA LYS A 261 24.66 14.69 -13.68
C LYS A 261 24.98 13.20 -13.81
N PRO A 262 24.81 12.58 -15.02
CA PRO A 262 24.96 11.15 -15.19
C PRO A 262 26.41 10.71 -15.04
N THR A 263 26.64 9.63 -14.29
CA THR A 263 27.93 8.96 -14.19
C THR A 263 28.33 8.29 -15.53
N ALA A 264 29.59 7.87 -15.66
CA ALA A 264 30.03 7.09 -16.83
C ALA A 264 29.20 5.82 -17.02
N PHE A 265 28.86 5.12 -15.93
CA PHE A 265 27.96 3.96 -15.93
C PHE A 265 26.58 4.32 -16.48
N MET A 266 25.97 5.40 -16.01
CA MET A 266 24.64 5.83 -16.47
C MET A 266 24.66 6.21 -17.94
N ARG A 267 25.69 6.91 -18.43
CA ARG A 267 25.83 7.24 -19.86
C ARG A 267 25.92 5.99 -20.73
N LYS A 268 26.73 5.00 -20.32
CA LYS A 268 26.83 3.72 -21.02
C LYS A 268 25.50 2.97 -21.01
N ARG A 269 24.82 2.93 -19.85
CA ARG A 269 23.51 2.27 -19.72
C ARG A 269 22.44 2.98 -20.56
N ALA A 270 22.43 4.32 -20.59
CA ALA A 270 21.51 5.10 -21.43
C ALA A 270 21.68 4.79 -22.92
N ALA A 271 22.91 4.62 -23.42
CA ALA A 271 23.15 4.18 -24.80
C ALA A 271 22.52 2.81 -25.09
N GLN A 272 22.70 1.84 -24.19
CA GLN A 272 22.07 0.52 -24.31
C GLN A 272 20.54 0.59 -24.29
N ILE A 273 19.98 1.47 -23.46
CA ILE A 273 18.53 1.69 -23.38
C ILE A 273 18.01 2.32 -24.69
N MET A 274 18.73 3.29 -25.24
CA MET A 274 18.38 3.89 -26.54
C MET A 274 18.34 2.84 -27.66
N ASP A 275 19.32 1.95 -27.72
CA ASP A 275 19.37 0.85 -28.70
C ASP A 275 18.20 -0.12 -28.47
N GLY A 276 17.91 -0.49 -27.22
CA GLY A 276 16.78 -1.31 -26.86
C GLY A 276 15.43 -0.67 -27.22
N ALA A 277 15.28 0.62 -26.95
CA ALA A 277 14.08 1.39 -27.32
C ALA A 277 13.87 1.49 -28.84
N ALA A 278 14.97 1.65 -29.60
CA ALA A 278 14.94 1.62 -31.06
C ALA A 278 14.51 0.24 -31.59
N THR A 279 15.04 -0.84 -30.99
CA THR A 279 14.67 -2.22 -31.33
C THR A 279 13.19 -2.49 -31.06
N ILE A 280 12.68 -2.12 -29.89
CA ILE A 280 11.25 -2.27 -29.51
C ILE A 280 10.35 -1.54 -30.50
N ARG A 281 10.74 -0.36 -30.97
CA ARG A 281 10.01 0.37 -32.01
C ARG A 281 10.05 -0.38 -33.35
N ALA A 282 11.23 -0.86 -33.77
CA ALA A 282 11.44 -1.45 -35.08
C ALA A 282 10.73 -2.81 -35.26
N ASP A 283 10.64 -3.59 -34.18
CA ASP A 283 10.01 -4.93 -34.19
C ASP A 283 8.53 -4.93 -33.76
N GLY A 284 7.92 -3.77 -33.59
CA GLY A 284 6.49 -3.62 -33.28
C GLY A 284 6.10 -3.93 -31.83
N ARG A 285 7.05 -4.21 -30.93
CA ARG A 285 6.75 -4.45 -29.51
C ARG A 285 6.26 -3.23 -28.74
N ALA A 286 6.23 -2.05 -29.35
CA ALA A 286 5.65 -0.85 -28.77
C ALA A 286 4.12 -0.74 -28.97
N ALA A 287 3.55 -1.48 -29.93
CA ALA A 287 2.15 -1.33 -30.35
C ALA A 287 1.14 -1.42 -29.18
N CYS A 288 1.37 -2.28 -28.18
CA CYS A 288 0.43 -2.47 -27.09
C CYS A 288 0.28 -1.24 -26.14
N PHE A 289 1.18 -0.26 -26.25
CA PHE A 289 1.14 0.94 -25.41
C PHE A 289 1.27 2.27 -26.21
N GLU A 290 1.56 2.22 -27.50
CA GLU A 290 1.63 3.42 -28.38
C GLU A 290 0.36 3.60 -29.21
N ASP A 291 -0.32 2.51 -29.58
CA ASP A 291 -1.62 2.52 -30.27
C ASP A 291 -2.76 2.61 -29.23
#